data_d82ebacb50e287df43592795232961ee
#
_entry.id   d82ebacb50e287df43592795232961ee
#
_cell.length_a   1.000
_cell.length_b   1.000
_cell.length_c   1.000
_cell.angle_alpha   90.00
_cell.angle_beta   90.00
_cell.angle_gamma   90.00
#
_symmetry.space_group_name_H-M   'P 1'
#
loop_
_entity.id
_entity.type
_entity.pdbx_description
1 polymer ?
#
loop_
_entity_poly.entity_id
_entity_poly.type
_entity_poly.pdbx_seq_one_letter_code
_entity_poly.pdbx_strand_id
1 'polypeptide(L)'
;MSAEVADTERAGSKLTKKLFAVCAAAGLLLSLAGSTAAHDEKSENPGEKIERSFPVDPQVVVTLCVASGTLRVRGTDKTEVRVRSLDAQQIDFRRIDKAKDPSKPAARVDVMVFDKRAVANPKFDCQALASVEMEVPAGATVQVQTRDGDIMISGVAGAYAGSQNGDIVIDRASKLVEAGSVGGSIVLRDSSGRVNLSSAGGGVEATNIRPTADDDTFEVGTVSGDIQLNRVSNPKVTAKTVNGTMTMAGPLAKSGSYGFTNMSGDIVLAMPHDASFQLNAKISDKHDIVSDFALKYLAEPPPPPPAKPRTAAPETKSKPAVVKVQPAPKTGGPVVAPIVVEKPMITVQYPLRRISAVCGSGDATISIASFGGTVRLKKI
;
A
#
# COMPACT_ATOMS: atom_id res chain seq x y z
N MET A 1 -57.08 33.62 17.42
CA MET A 1 -57.80 32.83 18.42
C MET A 1 -56.72 31.98 19.06
N SER A 2 -56.18 32.48 20.06
CA SER A 2 -56.49 32.20 21.50
C SER A 2 -55.77 30.95 21.90
N ALA A 3 -54.74 31.09 22.59
CA ALA A 3 -54.58 31.31 24.05
C ALA A 3 -54.20 30.00 24.71
N GLU A 4 -53.19 30.04 25.38
CA GLU A 4 -52.94 30.36 26.82
C GLU A 4 -52.55 29.12 27.58
N VAL A 5 -51.50 29.20 28.20
CA VAL A 5 -51.20 29.57 29.61
C VAL A 5 -50.76 28.35 30.39
N ALA A 6 -49.65 28.40 30.91
CA ALA A 6 -49.07 28.74 32.22
C ALA A 6 -48.70 27.46 33.01
N ASP A 7 -47.48 27.37 33.46
CA ASP A 7 -46.94 27.94 34.73
C ASP A 7 -47.29 27.08 35.94
N THR A 8 -46.33 26.66 36.68
CA THR A 8 -46.21 26.64 38.16
C THR A 8 -44.99 25.80 38.53
N GLU A 9 -43.93 26.50 38.92
CA GLU A 9 -43.50 26.86 40.31
C GLU A 9 -43.17 25.65 41.20
N ARG A 10 -41.88 25.59 41.53
CA ARG A 10 -41.25 26.09 42.76
C ARG A 10 -41.46 25.26 44.03
N ALA A 11 -40.37 25.16 44.68
CA ALA A 11 -40.11 25.01 46.12
C ALA A 11 -39.49 23.66 46.46
N GLY A 12 -38.34 23.58 47.02
CA GLY A 12 -37.73 24.29 48.10
C GLY A 12 -37.12 23.26 49.01
N SER A 13 -36.08 23.47 49.59
CA SER A 13 -35.63 23.86 50.90
C SER A 13 -34.42 23.04 51.27
N LYS A 14 -33.25 23.60 51.40
CA LYS A 14 -32.57 24.20 52.57
C LYS A 14 -32.63 23.39 53.87
N LEU A 15 -31.46 23.34 54.47
CA LEU A 15 -31.09 23.06 55.86
C LEU A 15 -30.87 21.59 56.20
N THR A 16 -29.73 21.21 56.76
CA THR A 16 -29.18 21.71 58.05
C THR A 16 -27.69 21.37 58.17
N LYS A 17 -26.98 22.37 58.66
CA LYS A 17 -25.68 22.27 59.34
C LYS A 17 -25.91 21.76 60.76
N LYS A 18 -24.93 21.03 61.34
CA LYS A 18 -24.40 21.04 62.70
C LYS A 18 -23.62 19.78 62.96
N LEU A 19 -22.29 19.87 63.15
CA LEU A 19 -21.56 20.25 64.35
C LEU A 19 -21.62 19.17 65.44
N PHE A 20 -20.46 18.61 65.77
CA PHE A 20 -19.88 18.26 67.05
C PHE A 20 -18.65 17.40 66.81
N ALA A 21 -17.44 17.83 66.93
CA ALA A 21 -16.63 18.28 68.06
C ALA A 21 -16.20 17.12 68.97
N VAL A 22 -14.89 16.90 68.98
CA VAL A 22 -13.99 16.59 70.11
C VAL A 22 -14.08 15.20 70.72
N CYS A 23 -13.00 14.40 70.59
CA CYS A 23 -12.32 13.82 71.78
C CYS A 23 -10.86 13.55 71.45
N ALA A 24 -10.01 14.27 72.17
CA ALA A 24 -8.58 14.01 72.23
C ALA A 24 -8.32 12.85 73.21
N ALA A 25 -7.46 11.95 72.89
CA ALA A 25 -6.72 11.12 73.82
C ALA A 25 -5.34 10.83 73.32
N ALA A 26 -4.36 11.26 74.03
CA ALA A 26 -2.92 11.06 73.81
C ALA A 26 -2.52 9.59 73.95
N GLY A 27 -1.64 9.16 73.13
CA GLY A 27 -0.95 7.90 73.26
C GLY A 27 0.45 8.01 72.56
N LEU A 28 1.44 8.13 73.38
CA LEU A 28 2.85 8.33 73.16
C LEU A 28 3.53 7.02 72.74
N LEU A 29 4.58 7.12 71.88
CA LEU A 29 5.71 6.22 71.67
C LEU A 29 5.52 5.02 70.72
N LEU A 30 6.16 4.97 69.56
CA LEU A 30 7.53 4.44 69.34
C LEU A 30 7.99 4.68 67.90
N SER A 31 9.07 5.39 67.77
CA SER A 31 9.85 5.58 66.56
C SER A 31 10.42 4.26 66.09
N LEU A 32 10.00 3.78 64.92
CA LEU A 32 10.77 2.86 64.09
C LEU A 32 10.98 3.55 62.75
N ALA A 33 12.19 4.00 62.57
CA ALA A 33 12.72 4.49 61.30
C ALA A 33 12.72 3.34 60.32
N GLY A 34 11.69 3.22 59.50
CA GLY A 34 11.66 2.46 58.27
C GLY A 34 12.05 3.41 57.16
N SER A 35 13.29 3.30 56.67
CA SER A 35 13.72 3.90 55.43
C SER A 35 12.89 3.27 54.30
N THR A 36 11.78 3.88 53.94
CA THR A 36 11.19 3.67 52.61
C THR A 36 12.11 4.37 51.62
N ALA A 37 12.95 3.56 50.93
CA ALA A 37 13.56 3.99 49.72
C ALA A 37 12.40 4.43 48.82
N ALA A 38 12.27 5.73 48.63
CA ALA A 38 11.51 6.28 47.52
C ALA A 38 12.21 5.75 46.26
N HIS A 39 11.58 4.79 45.60
CA HIS A 39 11.84 4.58 44.19
C HIS A 39 11.47 5.92 43.54
N ASP A 40 12.50 6.69 43.22
CA ASP A 40 12.42 7.68 42.19
C ASP A 40 11.97 6.93 40.92
N GLU A 41 10.67 6.86 40.69
CA GLU A 41 10.14 6.70 39.33
C GLU A 41 10.68 7.90 38.57
N LYS A 42 11.82 7.65 37.90
CA LYS A 42 12.38 8.53 36.93
C LYS A 42 11.29 8.70 35.87
N SER A 43 10.50 9.77 36.03
CA SER A 43 9.59 10.26 35.00
C SER A 43 10.44 10.36 33.74
N GLU A 44 10.30 9.37 32.85
CA GLU A 44 10.82 9.48 31.50
C GLU A 44 10.11 10.70 30.91
N ASN A 45 10.83 11.79 30.81
CA ASN A 45 10.39 12.94 30.03
C ASN A 45 9.97 12.40 28.66
N PRO A 46 8.74 12.68 28.21
CA PRO A 46 8.36 12.35 26.85
C PRO A 46 9.40 12.97 25.92
N GLY A 47 10.07 12.12 25.13
CA GLY A 47 11.22 12.50 24.32
C GLY A 47 10.97 13.80 23.58
N GLU A 48 11.93 14.68 23.59
CA GLU A 48 11.82 16.00 22.94
C GLU A 48 11.54 15.80 21.46
N LYS A 49 10.37 16.28 21.02
CA LYS A 49 9.96 16.19 19.62
C LYS A 49 10.91 16.98 18.74
N ILE A 50 11.62 16.29 17.85
CA ILE A 50 12.44 16.95 16.86
C ILE A 50 11.59 17.30 15.65
N GLU A 51 11.66 18.56 15.24
CA GLU A 51 11.02 19.08 14.03
C GLU A 51 12.02 19.87 13.20
N ARG A 52 12.04 19.59 11.90
CA ARG A 52 12.87 20.29 10.91
C ARG A 52 12.05 20.56 9.66
N SER A 53 12.31 21.70 9.02
CA SER A 53 11.70 22.03 7.73
C SER A 53 12.76 22.47 6.73
N PHE A 54 12.48 22.24 5.45
CA PHE A 54 13.36 22.58 4.34
C PHE A 54 12.54 23.08 3.14
N PRO A 55 12.84 24.24 2.57
CA PRO A 55 12.12 24.80 1.43
C PRO A 55 12.43 23.99 0.16
N VAL A 56 11.39 23.66 -0.62
CA VAL A 56 11.51 22.80 -1.79
C VAL A 56 10.61 23.27 -2.94
N ASP A 57 10.86 22.71 -4.13
CA ASP A 57 9.99 22.86 -5.29
C ASP A 57 8.64 22.19 -5.05
N PRO A 58 7.50 22.73 -5.55
CA PRO A 58 6.20 22.09 -5.46
C PRO A 58 6.11 20.66 -6.03
N GLN A 59 6.99 20.30 -6.96
CA GLN A 59 7.08 18.98 -7.58
C GLN A 59 8.31 18.20 -7.11
N VAL A 60 8.81 18.49 -5.92
CA VAL A 60 9.99 17.85 -5.34
C VAL A 60 9.88 16.33 -5.29
N VAL A 61 11.02 15.66 -5.50
CA VAL A 61 11.17 14.23 -5.18
C VAL A 61 11.80 14.13 -3.79
N VAL A 62 11.09 13.51 -2.84
CA VAL A 62 11.54 13.32 -1.46
C VAL A 62 11.78 11.84 -1.19
N THR A 63 12.98 11.53 -0.68
CA THR A 63 13.34 10.17 -0.27
C THR A 63 13.44 10.08 1.25
N LEU A 64 12.86 9.05 1.85
CA LEU A 64 12.96 8.76 3.28
C LEU A 64 13.13 7.25 3.49
N CYS A 65 14.09 6.86 4.31
CA CYS A 65 14.30 5.48 4.67
C CYS A 65 14.57 5.34 6.17
N VAL A 66 13.92 4.37 6.82
CA VAL A 66 14.19 3.97 8.20
C VAL A 66 14.24 2.45 8.32
N ALA A 67 14.89 1.92 9.34
CA ALA A 67 14.91 0.48 9.57
C ALA A 67 13.59 -0.01 10.16
N SER A 68 13.03 0.72 11.12
CA SER A 68 11.79 0.35 11.80
C SER A 68 11.08 1.60 12.32
N GLY A 69 9.76 1.51 12.41
CA GLY A 69 8.89 2.59 12.87
C GLY A 69 7.78 2.92 11.86
N THR A 70 6.77 3.62 12.31
CA THR A 70 5.68 4.06 11.44
C THR A 70 6.07 5.30 10.65
N LEU A 71 5.88 5.24 9.33
CA LEU A 71 6.13 6.35 8.42
C LEU A 71 4.81 6.94 7.94
N ARG A 72 4.55 8.21 8.28
CA ARG A 72 3.36 8.94 7.83
C ARG A 72 3.75 10.10 6.96
N VAL A 73 3.27 10.10 5.72
CA VAL A 73 3.52 11.17 4.75
C VAL A 73 2.20 11.82 4.35
N ARG A 74 2.15 13.14 4.41
CA ARG A 74 0.97 13.91 4.04
C ARG A 74 1.32 15.04 3.08
N GLY A 75 0.60 15.11 1.96
CA GLY A 75 0.64 16.23 1.04
C GLY A 75 -0.04 17.46 1.64
N THR A 76 0.55 18.64 1.43
CA THR A 76 0.05 19.93 1.88
C THR A 76 0.20 20.98 0.78
N ASP A 77 -0.40 22.15 0.96
CA ASP A 77 -0.27 23.27 0.02
C ASP A 77 1.02 24.09 0.22
N LYS A 78 1.86 23.69 1.18
CA LYS A 78 3.11 24.38 1.48
C LYS A 78 4.24 23.91 0.55
N THR A 79 5.16 24.80 0.24
CA THR A 79 6.36 24.54 -0.56
C THR A 79 7.57 24.24 0.33
N GLU A 80 7.37 23.39 1.31
CA GLU A 80 8.41 22.92 2.24
C GLU A 80 8.21 21.42 2.54
N VAL A 81 9.29 20.74 2.83
CA VAL A 81 9.28 19.43 3.48
C VAL A 81 9.45 19.67 4.97
N ARG A 82 8.48 19.23 5.77
CA ARG A 82 8.54 19.31 7.22
C ARG A 82 8.55 17.90 7.78
N VAL A 83 9.49 17.61 8.64
CA VAL A 83 9.70 16.28 9.23
C VAL A 83 9.68 16.38 10.74
N ARG A 84 8.97 15.47 11.37
CA ARG A 84 8.81 15.35 12.82
C ARG A 84 9.07 13.92 13.27
N SER A 85 9.73 13.77 14.39
CA SER A 85 9.92 12.48 15.06
C SER A 85 10.01 12.67 16.57
N LEU A 86 9.51 11.68 17.32
CA LEU A 86 9.65 11.60 18.78
C LEU A 86 10.87 10.75 19.18
N ASP A 87 11.30 9.87 18.29
CA ASP A 87 12.29 8.84 18.58
C ASP A 87 13.67 9.14 17.98
N ALA A 88 13.71 10.05 17.01
CA ALA A 88 14.97 10.48 16.38
C ALA A 88 15.81 11.38 17.29
N GLN A 89 17.12 11.31 17.12
CA GLN A 89 18.07 12.22 17.76
C GLN A 89 18.44 13.40 16.85
N GLN A 90 18.37 13.19 15.54
CA GLN A 90 18.71 14.17 14.53
C GLN A 90 17.94 13.92 13.25
N ILE A 91 17.54 14.99 12.57
CA ILE A 91 16.94 14.98 11.24
C ILE A 91 17.73 15.96 10.38
N ASP A 92 18.23 15.49 9.24
CA ASP A 92 18.95 16.29 8.27
C ASP A 92 18.34 16.19 6.87
N PHE A 93 18.56 17.21 6.06
CA PHE A 93 18.15 17.26 4.67
C PHE A 93 19.36 17.30 3.76
N ARG A 94 19.45 16.38 2.82
CA ARG A 94 20.49 16.36 1.80
C ARG A 94 19.87 16.68 0.45
N ARG A 95 20.25 17.83 -0.10
CA ARG A 95 19.89 18.22 -1.46
C ARG A 95 20.69 17.39 -2.46
N ILE A 96 20.01 16.75 -3.44
CA ILE A 96 20.65 15.87 -4.44
C ILE A 96 20.61 16.46 -5.84
N ASP A 97 19.71 17.41 -6.10
CA ASP A 97 19.64 18.03 -7.40
C ASP A 97 20.97 18.75 -7.75
N LYS A 98 21.32 18.72 -9.03
CA LYS A 98 22.53 19.35 -9.55
C LYS A 98 22.38 20.87 -9.74
N ALA A 99 21.42 21.51 -9.08
CA ALA A 99 21.24 22.95 -9.21
C ALA A 99 22.50 23.68 -8.75
N LYS A 100 23.12 24.42 -9.65
CA LYS A 100 24.33 25.23 -9.35
C LYS A 100 24.03 26.42 -8.42
N ASP A 101 22.76 26.77 -8.27
CA ASP A 101 22.32 27.91 -7.48
C ASP A 101 21.63 27.42 -6.20
N PRO A 102 22.29 27.58 -5.03
CA PRO A 102 21.70 27.13 -3.76
C PRO A 102 20.49 27.95 -3.32
N SER A 103 20.24 29.11 -3.93
CA SER A 103 19.09 29.96 -3.61
C SER A 103 17.77 29.44 -4.20
N LYS A 104 17.83 28.55 -5.20
CA LYS A 104 16.63 27.96 -5.80
C LYS A 104 16.05 26.86 -4.91
N PRO A 105 14.73 26.71 -4.84
CA PRO A 105 14.10 25.59 -4.14
C PRO A 105 14.64 24.25 -4.63
N ALA A 106 14.80 23.27 -3.72
CA ALA A 106 15.35 21.98 -4.08
C ALA A 106 14.30 21.14 -4.82
N ALA A 107 14.68 20.57 -5.97
CA ALA A 107 13.83 19.65 -6.75
C ALA A 107 13.97 18.19 -6.29
N ARG A 108 15.02 17.85 -5.56
CA ARG A 108 15.21 16.51 -4.97
C ARG A 108 15.92 16.60 -3.63
N VAL A 109 15.34 15.95 -2.62
CA VAL A 109 15.82 15.97 -1.23
C VAL A 109 15.75 14.58 -0.63
N ASP A 110 16.87 14.16 0.00
CA ASP A 110 16.88 13.02 0.89
C ASP A 110 16.68 13.51 2.32
N VAL A 111 15.76 12.89 3.02
CA VAL A 111 15.55 13.07 4.45
C VAL A 111 16.33 11.98 5.18
N MET A 112 17.28 12.41 5.99
CA MET A 112 18.10 11.52 6.80
C MET A 112 17.66 11.62 8.26
N VAL A 113 17.30 10.47 8.83
CA VAL A 113 16.88 10.35 10.22
C VAL A 113 17.91 9.53 10.98
N PHE A 114 18.33 10.02 12.14
CA PHE A 114 19.33 9.38 12.96
C PHE A 114 18.76 9.11 14.35
N ASP A 115 18.89 7.88 14.82
CA ASP A 115 18.69 7.49 16.22
C ASP A 115 20.00 7.56 16.99
N LYS A 116 19.98 7.22 18.28
CA LYS A 116 21.17 7.20 19.14
C LYS A 116 22.32 6.34 18.61
N ARG A 117 22.03 5.32 17.81
CA ARG A 117 23.00 4.38 17.23
C ARG A 117 23.53 4.91 15.90
N ALA A 118 22.68 5.51 15.08
CA ALA A 118 23.03 6.01 13.76
C ALA A 118 23.88 7.28 13.80
N VAL A 119 23.74 8.12 14.82
CA VAL A 119 24.63 9.26 15.06
C VAL A 119 26.09 8.84 15.23
N ALA A 120 26.33 7.65 15.78
CA ALA A 120 27.69 7.12 15.97
C ALA A 120 28.34 6.61 14.66
N ASN A 121 27.57 6.37 13.60
CA ASN A 121 28.09 5.88 12.33
C ASN A 121 27.27 6.37 11.12
N PRO A 122 27.55 7.58 10.61
CA PRO A 122 26.76 8.22 9.55
C PRO A 122 26.82 7.53 8.17
N LYS A 123 27.50 6.40 8.05
CA LYS A 123 27.54 5.60 6.81
C LYS A 123 26.32 4.69 6.63
N PHE A 124 25.46 4.59 7.64
CA PHE A 124 24.30 3.71 7.61
C PHE A 124 23.02 4.50 7.31
N ASP A 125 22.76 4.73 6.03
CA ASP A 125 21.44 5.12 5.56
C ASP A 125 20.45 3.99 5.86
N CYS A 126 19.19 4.33 6.24
CA CYS A 126 18.11 3.37 6.51
C CYS A 126 18.27 2.48 7.77
N GLN A 127 19.01 2.91 8.77
CA GLN A 127 19.17 2.12 10.01
C GLN A 127 18.49 2.72 11.25
N ALA A 128 17.92 3.90 11.14
CA ALA A 128 17.24 4.52 12.26
C ALA A 128 16.01 3.72 12.69
N LEU A 129 15.83 3.56 13.99
CA LEU A 129 14.62 3.03 14.60
C LEU A 129 13.79 4.23 15.05
N ALA A 130 12.94 4.74 14.18
CA ALA A 130 12.20 5.97 14.44
C ALA A 130 10.87 6.03 13.68
N SER A 131 9.83 6.44 14.35
CA SER A 131 8.57 6.81 13.74
C SER A 131 8.66 8.26 13.22
N VAL A 132 8.27 8.47 11.97
CA VAL A 132 8.44 9.74 11.28
C VAL A 132 7.11 10.22 10.69
N GLU A 133 6.77 11.46 10.97
CA GLU A 133 5.71 12.20 10.31
C GLU A 133 6.34 13.22 9.35
N MET A 134 5.95 13.19 8.09
CA MET A 134 6.48 14.06 7.05
C MET A 134 5.35 14.77 6.31
N GLU A 135 5.40 16.09 6.25
CA GLU A 135 4.55 16.91 5.39
C GLU A 135 5.37 17.32 4.16
N VAL A 136 4.77 17.17 2.97
CA VAL A 136 5.40 17.50 1.69
C VAL A 136 4.42 18.32 0.83
N PRO A 137 4.88 19.03 -0.21
CA PRO A 137 3.95 19.62 -1.17
C PRO A 137 3.03 18.57 -1.80
N ALA A 138 1.77 18.88 -2.05
CA ALA A 138 0.81 17.96 -2.69
C ALA A 138 1.26 17.52 -4.10
N GLY A 139 2.06 18.34 -4.79
CA GLY A 139 2.68 18.00 -6.07
C GLY A 139 3.92 17.10 -5.98
N ALA A 140 4.38 16.77 -4.78
CA ALA A 140 5.59 15.99 -4.57
C ALA A 140 5.44 14.51 -4.98
N THR A 141 6.57 13.92 -5.35
CA THR A 141 6.74 12.47 -5.46
C THR A 141 7.55 11.98 -4.27
N VAL A 142 7.00 11.06 -3.49
CA VAL A 142 7.65 10.53 -2.30
C VAL A 142 8.15 9.10 -2.54
N GLN A 143 9.38 8.82 -2.06
CA GLN A 143 10.01 7.51 -2.09
C GLN A 143 10.31 7.09 -0.66
N VAL A 144 9.52 6.16 -0.12
CA VAL A 144 9.56 5.80 1.30
C VAL A 144 9.86 4.32 1.45
N GLN A 145 10.82 4.00 2.31
CA GLN A 145 11.17 2.60 2.60
C GLN A 145 11.33 2.34 4.08
N THR A 146 10.89 1.15 4.48
CA THR A 146 11.17 0.60 5.82
C THR A 146 11.40 -0.91 5.73
N ARG A 147 12.10 -1.46 6.71
CA ARG A 147 12.16 -2.91 6.87
C ARG A 147 11.02 -3.39 7.76
N ASP A 148 10.87 -2.81 8.94
CA ASP A 148 9.89 -3.24 9.93
C ASP A 148 9.02 -2.05 10.35
N GLY A 149 7.87 -1.89 9.69
CA GLY A 149 6.94 -0.81 10.05
C GLY A 149 5.95 -0.46 8.96
N ASP A 150 4.90 0.22 9.35
CA ASP A 150 3.82 0.60 8.46
C ASP A 150 4.11 1.92 7.74
N ILE A 151 3.65 1.99 6.50
CA ILE A 151 3.77 3.18 5.67
C ILE A 151 2.38 3.72 5.36
N MET A 152 2.14 4.97 5.67
CA MET A 152 0.91 5.69 5.37
C MET A 152 1.22 6.93 4.54
N ILE A 153 0.73 7.00 3.30
CA ILE A 153 0.95 8.13 2.40
C ILE A 153 -0.39 8.70 1.99
N SER A 154 -0.54 10.00 2.02
CA SER A 154 -1.79 10.63 1.60
C SER A 154 -1.61 11.97 0.89
N GLY A 155 -2.41 12.22 -0.17
CA GLY A 155 -2.52 13.52 -0.84
C GLY A 155 -1.25 13.96 -1.59
N VAL A 156 -0.52 13.06 -2.25
CA VAL A 156 0.70 13.35 -3.01
C VAL A 156 0.50 13.10 -4.51
N ALA A 157 1.39 13.62 -5.33
CA ALA A 157 1.33 13.35 -6.76
C ALA A 157 1.85 11.95 -7.11
N GLY A 158 2.97 11.53 -6.54
CA GLY A 158 3.55 10.22 -6.76
C GLY A 158 3.94 9.55 -5.44
N ALA A 159 3.71 8.24 -5.33
CA ALA A 159 4.05 7.45 -4.17
C ALA A 159 4.82 6.18 -4.56
N TYR A 160 6.05 6.06 -4.09
CA TYR A 160 6.84 4.84 -4.10
C TYR A 160 7.00 4.37 -2.65
N ALA A 161 6.44 3.22 -2.30
CA ALA A 161 6.46 2.70 -0.94
C ALA A 161 6.98 1.26 -0.90
N GLY A 162 7.92 0.98 -0.01
CA GLY A 162 8.46 -0.36 0.17
C GLY A 162 8.57 -0.75 1.64
N SER A 163 8.02 -1.91 2.02
CA SER A 163 8.17 -2.50 3.36
C SER A 163 8.56 -3.97 3.25
N GLN A 164 9.36 -4.47 4.20
CA GLN A 164 9.54 -5.92 4.32
C GLN A 164 8.45 -6.53 5.21
N ASN A 165 8.24 -5.96 6.41
CA ASN A 165 7.30 -6.48 7.40
C ASN A 165 6.40 -5.36 7.92
N GLY A 166 5.49 -4.89 7.10
CA GLY A 166 4.55 -3.85 7.49
C GLY A 166 3.55 -3.54 6.40
N ASP A 167 2.43 -3.01 6.80
CA ASP A 167 1.35 -2.66 5.90
C ASP A 167 1.62 -1.32 5.20
N ILE A 168 1.11 -1.20 3.99
CA ILE A 168 1.22 0.02 3.19
C ILE A 168 -0.17 0.54 2.89
N VAL A 169 -0.47 1.75 3.32
CA VAL A 169 -1.73 2.44 3.04
C VAL A 169 -1.45 3.70 2.24
N ILE A 170 -2.05 3.82 1.06
CA ILE A 170 -1.91 4.99 0.19
C ILE A 170 -3.29 5.53 -0.14
N ASP A 171 -3.50 6.80 0.17
CA ASP A 171 -4.74 7.51 -0.11
C ASP A 171 -4.50 8.74 -0.98
N ARG A 172 -5.35 8.99 -1.98
CA ARG A 172 -5.35 10.20 -2.81
C ARG A 172 -3.99 10.53 -3.46
N ALA A 173 -3.33 9.51 -4.02
CA ALA A 173 -2.23 9.73 -4.94
C ALA A 173 -2.79 10.10 -6.34
N SER A 174 -2.19 11.07 -7.03
CA SER A 174 -2.84 11.68 -8.21
C SER A 174 -2.20 11.38 -9.56
N LYS A 175 -1.03 10.70 -9.62
CA LYS A 175 -0.33 10.41 -10.89
C LYS A 175 0.24 8.99 -10.97
N LEU A 176 0.91 8.57 -9.90
CA LEU A 176 1.66 7.31 -9.92
C LEU A 176 1.68 6.68 -8.53
N VAL A 177 1.43 5.38 -8.48
CA VAL A 177 1.61 4.56 -7.27
C VAL A 177 2.42 3.33 -7.60
N GLU A 178 3.51 3.14 -6.88
CA GLU A 178 4.27 1.90 -6.88
C GLU A 178 4.49 1.47 -5.42
N ALA A 179 3.88 0.36 -5.02
CA ALA A 179 3.99 -0.13 -3.65
C ALA A 179 4.32 -1.61 -3.60
N GLY A 180 5.25 -1.97 -2.72
CA GLY A 180 5.69 -3.35 -2.53
C GLY A 180 5.86 -3.70 -1.06
N SER A 181 5.27 -4.83 -0.62
CA SER A 181 5.51 -5.42 0.69
C SER A 181 5.90 -6.89 0.57
N VAL A 182 6.72 -7.38 1.49
CA VAL A 182 7.00 -8.83 1.53
C VAL A 182 6.02 -9.53 2.47
N GLY A 183 5.85 -9.06 3.69
CA GLY A 183 4.97 -9.69 4.70
C GLY A 183 3.63 -9.01 4.90
N GLY A 184 3.50 -7.72 4.60
CA GLY A 184 2.31 -6.92 4.88
C GLY A 184 1.35 -6.78 3.72
N SER A 185 0.18 -6.27 4.02
CA SER A 185 -0.89 -5.98 3.06
C SER A 185 -0.73 -4.57 2.46
N ILE A 186 -1.33 -4.36 1.29
CA ILE A 186 -1.31 -3.07 0.61
C ILE A 186 -2.75 -2.61 0.40
N VAL A 187 -3.03 -1.39 0.83
CA VAL A 187 -4.34 -0.75 0.65
C VAL A 187 -4.17 0.55 -0.13
N LEU A 188 -4.85 0.66 -1.27
CA LEU A 188 -4.86 1.85 -2.12
C LEU A 188 -6.28 2.39 -2.26
N ARG A 189 -6.48 3.68 -1.95
CA ARG A 189 -7.81 4.30 -2.01
C ARG A 189 -7.79 5.63 -2.75
N ASP A 190 -8.90 5.92 -3.43
CA ASP A 190 -9.23 7.24 -4.00
C ASP A 190 -8.09 7.86 -4.83
N SER A 191 -7.35 7.02 -5.54
CA SER A 191 -6.14 7.40 -6.24
C SER A 191 -6.30 7.36 -7.75
N SER A 192 -5.36 7.98 -8.45
CA SER A 192 -5.42 8.06 -9.92
C SER A 192 -4.06 7.92 -10.58
N GLY A 193 -4.08 7.57 -11.86
CA GLY A 193 -2.90 7.41 -12.68
C GLY A 193 -2.45 5.94 -12.83
N ARG A 194 -1.16 5.76 -13.06
CA ARG A 194 -0.54 4.45 -13.19
C ARG A 194 -0.31 3.82 -11.84
N VAL A 195 -0.67 2.53 -11.70
CA VAL A 195 -0.58 1.81 -10.42
C VAL A 195 0.14 0.47 -10.61
N ASN A 196 1.09 0.19 -9.72
CA ASN A 196 1.75 -1.11 -9.62
C ASN A 196 1.86 -1.51 -8.14
N LEU A 197 1.16 -2.59 -7.74
CA LEU A 197 1.12 -3.08 -6.37
C LEU A 197 1.63 -4.51 -6.32
N SER A 198 2.49 -4.83 -5.36
CA SER A 198 3.00 -6.19 -5.20
C SER A 198 3.16 -6.55 -3.73
N SER A 199 2.61 -7.70 -3.31
CA SER A 199 2.86 -8.29 -2.02
C SER A 199 3.30 -9.74 -2.16
N ALA A 200 4.11 -10.25 -1.25
CA ALA A 200 4.39 -11.69 -1.25
C ALA A 200 3.47 -12.44 -0.29
N GLY A 201 3.32 -11.98 0.95
CA GLY A 201 2.55 -12.66 2.00
C GLY A 201 1.20 -12.04 2.31
N GLY A 202 0.97 -10.79 1.96
CA GLY A 202 -0.25 -10.05 2.29
C GLY A 202 -1.23 -9.89 1.14
N GLY A 203 -2.47 -9.53 1.48
CA GLY A 203 -3.49 -9.17 0.52
C GLY A 203 -3.30 -7.77 -0.08
N VAL A 204 -3.99 -7.52 -1.19
CA VAL A 204 -4.00 -6.21 -1.83
C VAL A 204 -5.44 -5.75 -2.04
N GLU A 205 -5.76 -4.59 -1.51
CA GLU A 205 -7.05 -3.92 -1.69
C GLU A 205 -6.86 -2.62 -2.46
N ALA A 206 -7.64 -2.42 -3.54
CA ALA A 206 -7.67 -1.17 -4.27
C ALA A 206 -9.11 -0.71 -4.49
N THR A 207 -9.40 0.54 -4.11
CA THR A 207 -10.75 1.09 -4.17
C THR A 207 -10.75 2.49 -4.80
N ASN A 208 -11.69 2.75 -5.73
CA ASN A 208 -11.88 4.03 -6.43
C ASN A 208 -10.61 4.48 -7.19
N ILE A 209 -10.09 3.66 -8.07
CA ILE A 209 -8.91 3.99 -8.86
C ILE A 209 -9.35 4.44 -10.26
N ARG A 210 -8.79 5.56 -10.72
CA ARG A 210 -9.13 6.18 -12.00
C ARG A 210 -7.86 6.43 -12.83
N PRO A 211 -7.92 6.30 -14.16
CA PRO A 211 -6.82 6.73 -15.00
C PRO A 211 -6.73 8.26 -15.04
N THR A 212 -5.55 8.80 -15.31
CA THR A 212 -5.27 10.18 -15.66
C THR A 212 -4.93 10.34 -17.14
N ALA A 213 -4.53 9.24 -17.77
CA ALA A 213 -4.23 9.14 -19.20
C ALA A 213 -4.76 7.81 -19.76
N ASP A 214 -4.98 7.76 -21.07
CA ASP A 214 -5.55 6.59 -21.76
C ASP A 214 -4.63 5.35 -21.74
N ASP A 215 -3.35 5.53 -21.47
CA ASP A 215 -2.36 4.47 -21.35
C ASP A 215 -2.04 4.07 -19.91
N ASP A 216 -2.73 4.63 -18.92
CA ASP A 216 -2.52 4.29 -17.53
C ASP A 216 -2.89 2.82 -17.24
N THR A 217 -1.93 2.09 -16.72
CA THR A 217 -2.08 0.68 -16.34
C THR A 217 -2.32 0.53 -14.85
N PHE A 218 -3.11 -0.48 -14.48
CA PHE A 218 -3.23 -0.97 -13.13
C PHE A 218 -2.69 -2.41 -13.07
N GLU A 219 -1.58 -2.60 -12.37
CA GLU A 219 -0.97 -3.91 -12.20
C GLU A 219 -0.95 -4.28 -10.72
N VAL A 220 -1.40 -5.48 -10.38
CA VAL A 220 -1.37 -5.99 -9.01
C VAL A 220 -0.94 -7.45 -9.00
N GLY A 221 -0.11 -7.80 -8.02
CA GLY A 221 0.34 -9.18 -7.82
C GLY A 221 0.53 -9.52 -6.35
N THR A 222 0.19 -10.77 -6.00
CA THR A 222 0.55 -11.36 -4.71
C THR A 222 0.95 -12.82 -4.89
N VAL A 223 1.70 -13.37 -3.94
CA VAL A 223 1.98 -14.81 -3.95
C VAL A 223 0.97 -15.54 -3.05
N SER A 224 0.76 -15.05 -1.83
CA SER A 224 -0.16 -15.66 -0.87
C SER A 224 -1.02 -14.59 -0.23
N GLY A 225 -2.13 -14.29 -0.90
CA GLY A 225 -3.07 -13.28 -0.42
C GLY A 225 -4.19 -13.03 -1.41
N ASP A 226 -5.25 -12.45 -0.92
CA ASP A 226 -6.40 -12.09 -1.74
C ASP A 226 -6.18 -10.74 -2.43
N ILE A 227 -6.75 -10.60 -3.61
CA ILE A 227 -6.77 -9.33 -4.36
C ILE A 227 -8.21 -8.85 -4.43
N GLN A 228 -8.48 -7.67 -3.90
CA GLN A 228 -9.80 -7.04 -3.91
C GLN A 228 -9.74 -5.71 -4.67
N LEU A 229 -10.38 -5.67 -5.83
CA LEU A 229 -10.46 -4.49 -6.69
C LEU A 229 -11.89 -3.97 -6.71
N ASN A 230 -12.12 -2.76 -6.23
CA ASN A 230 -13.43 -2.15 -6.21
C ASN A 230 -13.41 -0.81 -6.95
N ARG A 231 -14.19 -0.71 -8.03
CA ARG A 231 -14.23 0.49 -8.88
C ARG A 231 -12.85 0.92 -9.40
N VAL A 232 -12.12 -0.03 -10.01
CA VAL A 232 -10.89 0.24 -10.74
C VAL A 232 -11.22 0.43 -12.21
N SER A 233 -11.06 1.65 -12.73
CA SER A 233 -11.49 2.04 -14.07
C SER A 233 -10.34 2.30 -15.06
N ASN A 234 -9.12 1.88 -14.73
CA ASN A 234 -8.00 1.93 -15.66
C ASN A 234 -8.30 1.10 -16.93
N PRO A 235 -7.89 1.56 -18.11
CA PRO A 235 -8.17 0.87 -19.36
C PRO A 235 -7.44 -0.48 -19.48
N LYS A 236 -6.36 -0.67 -18.73
CA LYS A 236 -5.63 -1.93 -18.66
C LYS A 236 -5.44 -2.34 -17.20
N VAL A 237 -6.06 -3.45 -16.81
CA VAL A 237 -5.97 -4.04 -15.48
C VAL A 237 -5.33 -5.42 -15.58
N THR A 238 -4.31 -5.68 -14.77
CA THR A 238 -3.67 -7.00 -14.68
C THR A 238 -3.57 -7.41 -13.22
N ALA A 239 -4.20 -8.52 -12.84
CA ALA A 239 -4.15 -9.08 -11.50
C ALA A 239 -3.60 -10.50 -11.51
N LYS A 240 -2.64 -10.80 -10.62
CA LYS A 240 -2.00 -12.12 -10.53
C LYS A 240 -1.86 -12.55 -9.08
N THR A 241 -2.26 -13.77 -8.78
CA THR A 241 -1.96 -14.42 -7.49
C THR A 241 -1.54 -15.87 -7.70
N VAL A 242 -0.76 -16.40 -6.77
CA VAL A 242 -0.48 -17.85 -6.76
C VAL A 242 -1.53 -18.55 -5.90
N ASN A 243 -1.72 -18.10 -4.64
CA ASN A 243 -2.69 -18.67 -3.71
C ASN A 243 -3.54 -17.55 -3.13
N GLY A 244 -4.80 -17.49 -3.52
CA GLY A 244 -5.76 -16.51 -3.01
C GLY A 244 -6.91 -16.24 -3.97
N THR A 245 -7.93 -15.63 -3.45
CA THR A 245 -9.11 -15.23 -4.22
C THR A 245 -8.89 -13.87 -4.86
N MET A 246 -9.27 -13.73 -6.13
CA MET A 246 -9.32 -12.43 -6.79
C MET A 246 -10.76 -11.99 -6.95
N THR A 247 -11.08 -10.83 -6.45
CA THR A 247 -12.40 -10.22 -6.61
C THR A 247 -12.25 -8.86 -7.30
N MET A 248 -12.98 -8.64 -8.38
CA MET A 248 -13.12 -7.33 -9.00
C MET A 248 -14.60 -6.96 -9.07
N ALA A 249 -14.95 -5.77 -8.57
CA ALA A 249 -16.30 -5.22 -8.60
C ALA A 249 -16.32 -3.85 -9.24
N GLY A 250 -17.20 -3.63 -10.23
CA GLY A 250 -17.39 -2.35 -10.89
C GLY A 250 -17.51 -2.43 -12.40
N PRO A 251 -17.70 -1.27 -13.07
CA PRO A 251 -17.84 -1.21 -14.52
C PRO A 251 -16.52 -1.48 -15.24
N LEU A 252 -16.61 -2.03 -16.44
CA LEU A 252 -15.49 -2.17 -17.36
C LEU A 252 -15.32 -0.90 -18.18
N ALA A 253 -14.10 -0.45 -18.42
CA ALA A 253 -13.83 0.63 -19.37
C ALA A 253 -14.09 0.15 -20.80
N LYS A 254 -14.64 1.03 -21.63
CA LYS A 254 -14.79 0.74 -23.08
C LYS A 254 -13.42 0.46 -23.68
N SER A 255 -13.31 -0.56 -24.51
CA SER A 255 -12.04 -1.05 -25.09
C SER A 255 -11.01 -1.46 -24.03
N GLY A 256 -11.44 -1.66 -22.78
CA GLY A 256 -10.57 -2.05 -21.68
C GLY A 256 -10.06 -3.48 -21.84
N SER A 257 -8.88 -3.74 -21.27
CA SER A 257 -8.22 -5.04 -21.25
C SER A 257 -7.99 -5.50 -19.81
N TYR A 258 -8.62 -6.58 -19.41
CA TYR A 258 -8.60 -7.11 -18.05
C TYR A 258 -7.97 -8.51 -18.03
N GLY A 259 -6.85 -8.65 -17.37
CA GLY A 259 -6.10 -9.91 -17.27
C GLY A 259 -6.07 -10.44 -15.85
N PHE A 260 -6.57 -11.66 -15.62
CA PHE A 260 -6.58 -12.33 -14.32
C PHE A 260 -5.84 -13.67 -14.41
N THR A 261 -4.87 -13.88 -13.54
CA THR A 261 -4.13 -15.14 -13.49
C THR A 261 -4.02 -15.64 -12.06
N ASN A 262 -4.48 -16.87 -11.79
CA ASN A 262 -4.25 -17.52 -10.51
C ASN A 262 -3.82 -18.99 -10.69
N MET A 263 -3.13 -19.53 -9.69
CA MET A 263 -2.86 -20.96 -9.63
C MET A 263 -3.87 -21.68 -8.74
N SER A 264 -4.27 -21.07 -7.62
CA SER A 264 -5.21 -21.65 -6.68
C SER A 264 -6.07 -20.56 -6.05
N GLY A 265 -7.37 -20.80 -5.98
CA GLY A 265 -8.38 -19.88 -5.48
C GLY A 265 -9.36 -19.42 -6.56
N ASP A 266 -10.43 -18.79 -6.16
CA ASP A 266 -11.50 -18.36 -7.05
C ASP A 266 -11.19 -17.00 -7.72
N ILE A 267 -11.76 -16.78 -8.91
CA ILE A 267 -11.81 -15.48 -9.57
C ILE A 267 -13.27 -15.04 -9.65
N VAL A 268 -13.60 -13.95 -9.00
CA VAL A 268 -14.96 -13.39 -8.96
C VAL A 268 -14.98 -12.02 -9.62
N LEU A 269 -15.69 -11.90 -10.74
CA LEU A 269 -15.88 -10.62 -11.45
C LEU A 269 -17.34 -10.20 -11.31
N ALA A 270 -17.60 -9.15 -10.55
CA ALA A 270 -18.91 -8.57 -10.32
C ALA A 270 -19.07 -7.30 -11.16
N MET A 271 -19.88 -7.36 -12.21
CA MET A 271 -20.01 -6.31 -13.22
C MET A 271 -21.46 -5.85 -13.35
N PRO A 272 -21.73 -4.62 -13.79
CA PRO A 272 -23.07 -4.14 -14.08
C PRO A 272 -23.83 -5.08 -15.03
N HIS A 273 -25.14 -5.13 -14.88
CA HIS A 273 -26.02 -6.05 -15.64
C HIS A 273 -25.95 -5.86 -17.16
N ASP A 274 -25.57 -4.65 -17.62
CA ASP A 274 -25.40 -4.24 -19.01
C ASP A 274 -23.94 -4.37 -19.51
N ALA A 275 -23.07 -4.99 -18.74
CA ALA A 275 -21.68 -5.17 -19.11
C ALA A 275 -21.53 -5.91 -20.44
N SER A 276 -20.68 -5.39 -21.31
CA SER A 276 -20.41 -5.91 -22.64
C SER A 276 -18.91 -6.24 -22.75
N PHE A 277 -18.61 -7.53 -23.01
CA PHE A 277 -17.21 -7.98 -23.01
C PHE A 277 -17.01 -9.24 -23.86
N GLN A 278 -15.78 -9.41 -24.31
CA GLN A 278 -15.27 -10.67 -24.87
C GLN A 278 -14.46 -11.39 -23.77
N LEU A 279 -14.81 -12.64 -23.50
CA LEU A 279 -14.14 -13.50 -22.54
C LEU A 279 -13.21 -14.47 -23.25
N ASN A 280 -11.94 -14.50 -22.85
CA ASN A 280 -10.95 -15.49 -23.27
C ASN A 280 -10.41 -16.17 -22.02
N ALA A 281 -10.86 -17.38 -21.72
CA ALA A 281 -10.47 -18.10 -20.53
C ALA A 281 -9.65 -19.35 -20.85
N LYS A 282 -8.62 -19.58 -20.04
CA LYS A 282 -7.85 -20.83 -19.97
C LYS A 282 -8.04 -21.39 -18.56
N ILE A 283 -8.77 -22.47 -18.42
CA ILE A 283 -9.08 -23.08 -17.12
C ILE A 283 -8.72 -24.55 -17.12
N SER A 284 -8.42 -25.10 -15.97
CA SER A 284 -8.22 -26.55 -15.81
C SER A 284 -9.52 -27.31 -16.15
N ASP A 285 -9.38 -28.49 -16.75
CA ASP A 285 -10.52 -29.33 -17.11
C ASP A 285 -11.45 -29.72 -15.92
N LYS A 286 -10.94 -29.58 -14.69
CA LYS A 286 -11.66 -29.90 -13.46
C LYS A 286 -12.51 -28.75 -12.93
N HIS A 287 -12.44 -27.57 -13.53
CA HIS A 287 -13.09 -26.35 -13.05
C HIS A 287 -14.00 -25.74 -14.11
N ASP A 288 -15.01 -25.01 -13.66
CA ASP A 288 -16.02 -24.42 -14.52
C ASP A 288 -16.08 -22.89 -14.39
N ILE A 289 -16.68 -22.27 -15.41
CA ILE A 289 -17.08 -20.86 -15.40
C ILE A 289 -18.57 -20.82 -15.04
N VAL A 290 -18.88 -20.20 -13.92
CA VAL A 290 -20.26 -19.91 -13.49
C VAL A 290 -20.58 -18.47 -13.87
N SER A 291 -21.61 -18.23 -14.65
CA SER A 291 -21.93 -16.89 -15.16
C SER A 291 -23.42 -16.57 -15.05
N ASP A 292 -23.72 -15.39 -14.51
CA ASP A 292 -25.05 -14.79 -14.55
C ASP A 292 -25.34 -14.13 -15.91
N PHE A 293 -24.32 -13.94 -16.75
CA PHE A 293 -24.43 -13.34 -18.07
C PHE A 293 -24.75 -14.37 -19.13
N ALA A 294 -25.54 -14.00 -20.11
CA ALA A 294 -25.81 -14.82 -21.30
C ALA A 294 -24.57 -14.80 -22.22
N LEU A 295 -23.74 -15.81 -22.10
CA LEU A 295 -22.54 -15.95 -22.90
C LEU A 295 -22.84 -16.66 -24.23
N LYS A 296 -22.41 -16.06 -25.35
CA LYS A 296 -22.37 -16.69 -26.66
C LYS A 296 -21.00 -17.28 -26.87
N TYR A 297 -20.89 -18.60 -26.79
CA TYR A 297 -19.62 -19.30 -26.97
C TYR A 297 -19.21 -19.26 -28.44
N LEU A 298 -17.94 -18.93 -28.68
CA LEU A 298 -17.34 -18.95 -30.01
C LEU A 298 -16.76 -20.35 -30.27
N ALA A 299 -16.92 -20.86 -31.48
CA ALA A 299 -16.29 -22.11 -31.85
C ALA A 299 -14.77 -22.02 -31.71
N GLU A 300 -14.16 -23.01 -31.07
CA GLU A 300 -12.72 -23.07 -30.94
C GLU A 300 -12.08 -23.13 -32.34
N PRO A 301 -11.09 -22.28 -32.69
CA PRO A 301 -10.38 -22.42 -33.92
C PRO A 301 -9.71 -23.82 -33.97
N PRO A 302 -9.70 -24.50 -35.11
CA PRO A 302 -9.08 -25.81 -35.21
C PRO A 302 -7.64 -25.75 -34.66
N PRO A 303 -7.20 -26.80 -33.92
CA PRO A 303 -5.86 -26.82 -33.36
C PRO A 303 -4.84 -26.61 -34.51
N PRO A 304 -3.79 -25.81 -34.26
CA PRO A 304 -2.76 -25.62 -35.25
C PRO A 304 -2.21 -27.00 -35.68
N PRO A 305 -1.92 -27.21 -36.98
CA PRO A 305 -1.41 -28.47 -37.42
C PRO A 305 -0.14 -28.84 -36.61
N PRO A 306 0.02 -30.12 -36.23
CA PRO A 306 1.12 -30.56 -35.40
C PRO A 306 2.43 -30.04 -36.02
N ALA A 307 3.19 -29.29 -35.21
CA ALA A 307 4.50 -28.80 -35.65
C ALA A 307 5.33 -29.99 -36.11
N LYS A 308 5.81 -29.93 -37.34
CA LYS A 308 6.72 -30.95 -37.86
C LYS A 308 7.81 -31.19 -36.80
N PRO A 309 8.18 -32.46 -36.53
CA PRO A 309 9.21 -32.76 -35.55
C PRO A 309 10.48 -31.95 -35.89
N ARG A 310 10.83 -31.02 -35.07
CA ARG A 310 12.15 -30.40 -35.14
C ARG A 310 13.14 -31.52 -34.85
N THR A 311 13.92 -31.87 -35.85
CA THR A 311 15.08 -32.75 -35.71
C THR A 311 15.87 -32.27 -34.51
N ALA A 312 16.00 -33.12 -33.52
CA ALA A 312 16.69 -32.81 -32.28
C ALA A 312 18.10 -32.34 -32.59
N ALA A 313 18.39 -31.08 -32.29
CA ALA A 313 19.76 -30.62 -32.18
C ALA A 313 20.37 -31.24 -30.90
N PRO A 314 21.67 -31.64 -30.92
CA PRO A 314 22.28 -32.34 -29.83
C PRO A 314 22.21 -31.52 -28.51
N GLU A 315 21.80 -32.17 -27.45
CA GLU A 315 21.74 -31.62 -26.10
C GLU A 315 23.10 -31.04 -25.68
N THR A 316 23.23 -29.75 -25.74
CA THR A 316 24.31 -29.04 -25.06
C THR A 316 23.91 -28.95 -23.56
N LYS A 317 24.59 -29.72 -22.73
CA LYS A 317 24.52 -29.63 -21.30
C LYS A 317 24.74 -28.18 -20.88
N SER A 318 23.68 -27.46 -20.58
CA SER A 318 23.75 -26.11 -20.01
C SER A 318 24.30 -26.20 -18.60
N LYS A 319 25.52 -25.66 -18.41
CA LYS A 319 26.03 -25.33 -17.09
C LYS A 319 25.05 -24.35 -16.41
N PRO A 320 24.83 -24.44 -15.09
CA PRO A 320 24.00 -23.48 -14.39
C PRO A 320 24.54 -22.07 -14.63
N ALA A 321 23.68 -21.18 -15.09
CA ALA A 321 24.02 -19.78 -15.30
C ALA A 321 24.33 -19.16 -13.93
N VAL A 322 25.60 -18.84 -13.73
CA VAL A 322 26.04 -17.98 -12.64
C VAL A 322 25.50 -16.58 -12.98
N VAL A 323 24.51 -16.14 -12.24
CA VAL A 323 24.03 -14.77 -12.28
C VAL A 323 25.19 -13.87 -11.90
N LYS A 324 25.84 -13.24 -12.86
CA LYS A 324 26.76 -12.14 -12.61
C LYS A 324 25.91 -10.95 -12.19
N VAL A 325 25.90 -10.66 -10.90
CA VAL A 325 25.46 -9.38 -10.36
C VAL A 325 26.37 -8.32 -10.98
N GLN A 326 25.83 -7.52 -11.88
CA GLN A 326 26.55 -6.33 -12.37
C GLN A 326 26.67 -5.35 -11.20
N PRO A 327 27.87 -4.83 -10.91
CA PRO A 327 28.02 -3.79 -9.91
C PRO A 327 27.26 -2.54 -10.35
N ALA A 328 26.47 -1.98 -9.43
CA ALA A 328 25.73 -0.75 -9.63
C ALA A 328 26.67 0.40 -10.09
N PRO A 329 26.19 1.30 -10.95
CA PRO A 329 26.98 2.47 -11.35
C PRO A 329 27.31 3.31 -10.12
N LYS A 330 28.59 3.63 -9.96
CA LYS A 330 29.12 4.51 -8.88
C LYS A 330 28.71 5.97 -9.17
N THR A 331 27.46 6.31 -8.88
CA THR A 331 27.05 7.73 -8.78
C THR A 331 26.26 7.87 -7.50
N GLY A 332 26.87 8.62 -6.58
CA GLY A 332 26.50 8.72 -5.19
C GLY A 332 25.08 9.22 -4.92
N GLY A 333 24.36 8.43 -4.19
CA GLY A 333 23.08 8.62 -3.54
C GLY A 333 22.45 7.26 -3.30
N PRO A 334 21.77 7.00 -2.18
CA PRO A 334 21.03 5.78 -2.04
C PRO A 334 19.95 5.76 -3.12
N VAL A 335 20.19 5.04 -4.19
CA VAL A 335 19.14 4.65 -5.10
C VAL A 335 18.32 3.64 -4.31
N VAL A 336 17.20 4.10 -3.77
CA VAL A 336 16.18 3.24 -3.23
C VAL A 336 15.68 2.41 -4.42
N ALA A 337 16.27 1.25 -4.61
CA ALA A 337 15.74 0.29 -5.57
C ALA A 337 14.36 -0.14 -5.03
N PRO A 338 13.28 -0.02 -5.83
CA PRO A 338 12.01 -0.59 -5.43
C PRO A 338 12.24 -2.07 -5.09
N ILE A 339 11.60 -2.57 -4.04
CA ILE A 339 11.56 -4.01 -3.77
C ILE A 339 10.77 -4.61 -4.94
N VAL A 340 11.49 -5.02 -5.98
CA VAL A 340 10.89 -5.75 -7.09
C VAL A 340 10.70 -7.17 -6.58
N VAL A 341 9.49 -7.46 -6.12
CA VAL A 341 9.05 -8.85 -5.98
C VAL A 341 9.00 -9.38 -7.41
N GLU A 342 9.95 -10.23 -7.78
CA GLU A 342 9.97 -10.84 -9.10
C GLU A 342 8.60 -11.45 -9.38
N LYS A 343 7.97 -11.02 -10.47
CA LYS A 343 6.66 -11.57 -10.88
C LYS A 343 6.82 -13.08 -11.02
N PRO A 344 6.07 -13.91 -10.30
CA PRO A 344 6.21 -15.35 -10.41
C PRO A 344 5.95 -15.77 -11.86
N MET A 345 6.98 -16.32 -12.53
CA MET A 345 6.84 -16.96 -13.83
C MET A 345 6.17 -18.33 -13.61
N ILE A 346 4.87 -18.35 -13.79
CA ILE A 346 4.07 -19.58 -13.67
C ILE A 346 4.20 -20.33 -15.01
N THR A 347 5.09 -21.30 -15.07
CA THR A 347 5.13 -22.28 -16.17
C THR A 347 4.41 -23.55 -15.71
N VAL A 348 3.18 -23.74 -16.10
CA VAL A 348 2.39 -24.93 -15.72
C VAL A 348 2.05 -25.72 -16.99
N GLN A 349 2.39 -27.01 -16.97
CA GLN A 349 2.03 -27.98 -18.01
C GLN A 349 0.82 -28.84 -17.58
N TYR A 350 -0.32 -28.17 -17.29
CA TYR A 350 -1.60 -28.90 -17.14
C TYR A 350 -2.43 -28.74 -18.41
N PRO A 351 -3.22 -29.76 -18.79
CA PRO A 351 -4.18 -29.62 -19.88
C PRO A 351 -5.17 -28.52 -19.48
N LEU A 352 -5.16 -27.42 -20.22
CA LEU A 352 -6.06 -26.31 -20.02
C LEU A 352 -7.08 -26.27 -21.14
N ARG A 353 -8.35 -26.23 -20.77
CA ARG A 353 -9.46 -25.97 -21.69
C ARG A 353 -9.50 -24.49 -22.04
N ARG A 354 -9.59 -24.17 -23.31
CA ARG A 354 -9.79 -22.80 -23.80
C ARG A 354 -11.27 -22.55 -24.01
N ILE A 355 -11.72 -21.43 -23.53
CA ILE A 355 -13.11 -20.98 -23.69
C ILE A 355 -13.07 -19.55 -24.20
N SER A 356 -13.74 -19.34 -25.34
CA SER A 356 -13.94 -17.99 -25.89
C SER A 356 -15.43 -17.74 -25.99
N ALA A 357 -15.89 -16.61 -25.43
CA ALA A 357 -17.30 -16.24 -25.42
C ALA A 357 -17.46 -14.73 -25.52
N VAL A 358 -18.64 -14.28 -25.93
CA VAL A 358 -18.99 -12.86 -26.03
C VAL A 358 -20.28 -12.60 -25.26
N CYS A 359 -20.31 -11.52 -24.51
CA CYS A 359 -21.49 -10.94 -23.89
C CYS A 359 -21.74 -9.55 -24.48
N GLY A 360 -22.95 -9.27 -24.92
CA GLY A 360 -23.28 -7.99 -25.57
C GLY A 360 -22.54 -7.79 -26.90
N SER A 361 -22.00 -6.58 -27.11
CA SER A 361 -21.20 -6.20 -28.28
C SER A 361 -19.72 -6.58 -28.17
N GLY A 362 -19.26 -6.98 -26.99
CA GLY A 362 -17.85 -7.33 -26.78
C GLY A 362 -16.92 -6.12 -26.60
N ASP A 363 -17.39 -5.06 -25.95
CA ASP A 363 -16.67 -3.77 -25.87
C ASP A 363 -15.38 -3.81 -25.07
N ALA A 364 -15.29 -4.69 -24.09
CA ALA A 364 -14.07 -4.90 -23.29
C ALA A 364 -13.53 -6.32 -23.50
N THR A 365 -12.26 -6.54 -23.22
CA THR A 365 -11.65 -7.88 -23.28
C THR A 365 -11.28 -8.36 -21.89
N ILE A 366 -11.78 -9.53 -21.49
CA ILE A 366 -11.43 -10.21 -20.25
C ILE A 366 -10.63 -11.46 -20.59
N SER A 367 -9.42 -11.56 -20.10
CA SER A 367 -8.51 -12.70 -20.26
C SER A 367 -8.29 -13.37 -18.91
N ILE A 368 -8.63 -14.63 -18.76
CA ILE A 368 -8.49 -15.39 -17.52
C ILE A 368 -7.58 -16.60 -17.74
N ALA A 369 -6.66 -16.82 -16.82
CA ALA A 369 -5.88 -18.05 -16.69
C ALA A 369 -6.02 -18.57 -15.26
N SER A 370 -6.83 -19.62 -15.05
CA SER A 370 -7.06 -20.23 -13.74
C SER A 370 -6.70 -21.71 -13.78
N PHE A 371 -5.79 -22.11 -12.91
CA PHE A 371 -5.32 -23.49 -12.81
C PHE A 371 -6.04 -24.27 -11.72
N GLY A 372 -6.59 -23.57 -10.72
CA GLY A 372 -7.36 -24.14 -9.62
C GLY A 372 -8.36 -23.13 -9.09
N GLY A 373 -9.58 -23.56 -8.85
CA GLY A 373 -10.69 -22.72 -8.38
C GLY A 373 -11.71 -22.38 -9.46
N THR A 374 -12.80 -21.77 -9.04
CA THR A 374 -13.95 -21.45 -9.88
C THR A 374 -13.86 -20.01 -10.40
N VAL A 375 -14.20 -19.82 -11.66
CA VAL A 375 -14.40 -18.48 -12.24
C VAL A 375 -15.87 -18.13 -12.15
N ARG A 376 -16.20 -17.02 -11.50
CA ARG A 376 -17.58 -16.54 -11.31
C ARG A 376 -17.77 -15.16 -11.91
N LEU A 377 -18.70 -15.04 -12.86
CA LEU A 377 -19.11 -13.77 -13.45
C LEU A 377 -20.49 -13.40 -12.89
N LYS A 378 -20.55 -12.40 -12.04
CA LYS A 378 -21.76 -11.97 -11.33
C LYS A 378 -22.29 -10.66 -11.84
N LYS A 379 -23.61 -10.49 -11.82
CA LYS A 379 -24.27 -9.20 -12.04
C LYS A 379 -24.45 -8.46 -10.74
N ILE A 380 -24.20 -7.14 -10.78
CA ILE A 380 -24.45 -6.19 -9.69
C ILE A 380 -25.33 -5.05 -10.17
#